data_d50f08a50092d3f99d9ee0a2332eb478
#
_entry.id   d50f08a50092d3f99d9ee0a2332eb478
#
_cell.length_a   1.000
_cell.length_b   1.000
_cell.length_c   1.000
_cell.angle_alpha   90.00
_cell.angle_beta   90.00
_cell.angle_gamma   90.00
#
_symmetry.space_group_name_H-M   'P 1'
#
loop_
_entity.id
_entity.type
_entity.pdbx_description
1 polymer ?
#
loop_
_entity_poly.entity_id
_entity_poly.type
_entity_poly.pdbx_seq_one_letter_code
_entity_poly.pdbx_strand_id
1 'polypeptide(L)'
;VRYNDYRTRAFYCSAEAKERSVSMELKIEHLSKQFKDKTAVNDVNLTLTPGVWGLLGANGAGKTTLMRMIADIMTPTNGAVYYDGKDIRELGEVYRSKFGFLPQDFGYHRDFTVKDYLEYMAALKDIPTRATTQKINHLLDILSLSDVKKKKISNLSGGMKRRVGIAQAMLNDPEILVMDEPTAGLDPGERVRLRNFISEFSHDRIVLISTHIVSDIEYISTRNAIMKAGEIVDVGTTAELVKRIEGKVWNCIIPTSKLPECEMRLRIINQRGEDHNQVSIRYLSEHSEIDGSVTTEPRLEDLYLWLFPQTDLEKEDR
;
A
#
# COMPACT_ATOMS: atom_id res chain seq x y z
N VAL A 1 -25.97 -23.22 6.14
CA VAL A 1 -24.97 -23.30 5.07
C VAL A 1 -23.65 -23.54 5.75
N ARG A 2 -23.08 -24.75 5.60
CA ARG A 2 -21.88 -25.22 6.29
C ARG A 2 -20.68 -24.52 5.68
N TYR A 3 -19.93 -23.75 6.49
CA TYR A 3 -18.56 -23.36 6.19
C TYR A 3 -17.69 -24.61 6.27
N ASN A 4 -17.25 -25.06 5.12
CA ASN A 4 -16.41 -26.23 4.99
C ASN A 4 -14.94 -25.85 5.14
N ASP A 5 -14.36 -26.48 6.12
CA ASP A 5 -12.98 -26.56 6.59
C ASP A 5 -11.96 -26.64 5.41
N TYR A 6 -11.38 -25.50 5.03
CA TYR A 6 -10.22 -25.48 4.09
C TYR A 6 -8.93 -25.64 4.88
N ARG A 7 -8.69 -26.87 5.32
CA ARG A 7 -7.35 -27.36 5.66
C ARG A 7 -6.51 -27.47 4.38
N THR A 8 -6.10 -26.35 3.80
CA THR A 8 -5.07 -26.31 2.75
C THR A 8 -3.68 -26.14 3.35
N ARG A 9 -3.34 -27.02 4.28
CA ARG A 9 -1.99 -27.11 4.88
C ARG A 9 -1.01 -27.98 4.07
N ALA A 10 -1.32 -28.34 2.82
CA ALA A 10 -0.59 -29.39 2.10
C ALA A 10 0.27 -28.91 0.91
N PHE A 11 0.39 -27.60 0.62
CA PHE A 11 1.19 -27.14 -0.54
C PHE A 11 2.38 -26.22 -0.21
N TYR A 12 2.66 -25.96 1.06
CA TYR A 12 3.75 -25.06 1.47
C TYR A 12 4.79 -25.71 2.38
N CYS A 13 4.94 -27.01 2.36
CA CYS A 13 5.99 -27.69 3.10
C CYS A 13 7.01 -28.31 2.16
N SER A 14 7.93 -27.50 1.62
CA SER A 14 9.24 -28.01 1.24
C SER A 14 10.07 -28.21 2.51
N ALA A 15 10.71 -29.35 2.64
CA ALA A 15 11.38 -29.84 3.84
C ALA A 15 12.63 -29.05 4.28
N GLU A 16 12.82 -27.82 3.81
CA GLU A 16 13.96 -26.94 4.14
C GLU A 16 13.62 -25.81 5.11
N ALA A 17 12.41 -25.77 5.66
CA ALA A 17 11.98 -24.71 6.60
C ALA A 17 12.48 -24.90 8.04
N LYS A 18 13.46 -25.75 8.30
CA LYS A 18 13.85 -26.13 9.68
C LYS A 18 15.13 -25.49 10.23
N GLU A 19 15.71 -24.46 9.60
CA GLU A 19 16.85 -23.73 10.20
C GLU A 19 16.92 -22.25 9.75
N ARG A 20 15.82 -21.50 9.78
CA ARG A 20 15.89 -20.03 9.68
C ARG A 20 15.52 -19.40 11.02
N SER A 21 16.50 -19.24 11.91
CA SER A 21 16.42 -18.33 13.05
C SER A 21 16.77 -16.87 12.68
N VAL A 22 16.97 -16.56 11.40
CA VAL A 22 17.15 -15.19 10.91
C VAL A 22 15.79 -14.70 10.41
N SER A 23 15.21 -13.74 11.10
CA SER A 23 13.97 -13.09 10.65
C SER A 23 14.25 -12.41 9.31
N MET A 24 13.45 -12.73 8.27
CA MET A 24 13.49 -12.07 6.96
C MET A 24 13.50 -10.55 7.13
N GLU A 25 14.45 -9.87 6.48
CA GLU A 25 14.62 -8.43 6.59
C GLU A 25 14.93 -7.82 5.22
N LEU A 26 14.25 -6.72 4.91
CA LEU A 26 14.60 -5.86 3.78
C LEU A 26 15.02 -4.49 4.33
N LYS A 27 16.32 -4.19 4.26
CA LYS A 27 16.91 -2.99 4.82
C LYS A 27 17.28 -2.01 3.72
N ILE A 28 16.85 -0.78 3.89
CA ILE A 28 17.13 0.35 2.99
C ILE A 28 18.08 1.27 3.75
N GLU A 29 19.26 1.54 3.19
CA GLU A 29 20.30 2.34 3.83
C GLU A 29 20.72 3.51 2.93
N HIS A 30 20.57 4.72 3.47
CA HIS A 30 20.99 5.99 2.85
C HIS A 30 20.55 6.13 1.40
N LEU A 31 19.34 5.59 1.09
CA LEU A 31 18.87 5.49 -0.29
C LEU A 31 18.42 6.84 -0.82
N SER A 32 19.04 7.27 -1.92
CA SER A 32 18.72 8.55 -2.56
C SER A 32 18.56 8.39 -4.06
N LYS A 33 17.65 9.19 -4.65
CA LYS A 33 17.49 9.30 -6.10
C LYS A 33 17.34 10.75 -6.53
N GLN A 34 18.27 11.20 -7.33
CA GLN A 34 18.26 12.52 -7.96
C GLN A 34 18.00 12.38 -9.46
N PHE A 35 17.10 13.19 -9.99
CA PHE A 35 16.82 13.35 -11.41
C PHE A 35 17.17 14.80 -11.77
N LYS A 36 18.18 15.02 -12.59
CA LYS A 36 18.63 16.37 -12.99
C LYS A 36 18.50 17.39 -11.83
N ASP A 37 17.38 18.13 -11.80
CA ASP A 37 17.14 19.24 -10.89
C ASP A 37 16.24 18.88 -9.68
N LYS A 38 15.76 17.62 -9.60
CA LYS A 38 14.84 17.18 -8.55
C LYS A 38 15.38 15.98 -7.80
N THR A 39 15.50 16.09 -6.47
CA THR A 39 15.71 14.94 -5.58
C THR A 39 14.36 14.33 -5.27
N ALA A 40 14.09 13.12 -5.77
CA ALA A 40 12.85 12.43 -5.58
C ALA A 40 12.82 11.55 -4.33
N VAL A 41 13.99 11.05 -3.91
CA VAL A 41 14.20 10.30 -2.67
C VAL A 41 15.49 10.82 -2.06
N ASN A 42 15.48 11.17 -0.79
CA ASN A 42 16.57 11.81 -0.06
C ASN A 42 16.89 11.06 1.22
N ASP A 43 18.04 10.41 1.28
CA ASP A 43 18.61 9.73 2.45
C ASP A 43 17.63 8.82 3.22
N VAL A 44 16.85 8.03 2.51
CA VAL A 44 15.86 7.13 3.12
C VAL A 44 16.56 5.97 3.81
N ASN A 45 16.22 5.81 5.10
CA ASN A 45 16.64 4.71 5.96
C ASN A 45 15.38 4.01 6.49
N LEU A 46 15.18 2.72 6.16
CA LEU A 46 13.99 1.97 6.55
C LEU A 46 14.29 0.48 6.59
N THR A 47 13.80 -0.20 7.62
CA THR A 47 13.90 -1.64 7.76
C THR A 47 12.50 -2.25 7.75
N LEU A 48 12.23 -3.10 6.77
CA LEU A 48 10.98 -3.82 6.61
C LEU A 48 11.15 -5.27 7.08
N THR A 49 10.20 -5.74 7.87
CA THR A 49 10.12 -7.09 8.42
C THR A 49 8.79 -7.73 7.98
N PRO A 50 8.59 -9.06 8.16
CA PRO A 50 7.32 -9.69 7.79
C PRO A 50 6.09 -8.99 8.35
N GLY A 51 5.05 -8.90 7.54
CA GLY A 51 3.81 -8.19 7.80
C GLY A 51 3.48 -7.20 6.70
N VAL A 52 2.39 -6.46 6.88
CA VAL A 52 1.95 -5.41 5.94
C VAL A 52 2.52 -4.06 6.37
N TRP A 53 3.28 -3.44 5.49
CA TRP A 53 3.81 -2.10 5.62
C TRP A 53 3.04 -1.12 4.73
N GLY A 54 2.47 -0.09 5.34
CA GLY A 54 1.88 1.03 4.62
C GLY A 54 2.93 2.09 4.32
N LEU A 55 3.05 2.52 3.05
CA LEU A 55 3.85 3.66 2.64
C LEU A 55 2.91 4.83 2.31
N LEU A 56 2.73 5.71 3.27
CA LEU A 56 1.84 6.88 3.19
C LEU A 56 2.60 8.11 2.71
N GLY A 57 1.94 8.96 1.95
CA GLY A 57 2.50 10.24 1.50
C GLY A 57 1.67 10.85 0.38
N ALA A 58 1.78 12.16 0.19
CA ALA A 58 1.13 12.86 -0.90
C ALA A 58 1.63 12.39 -2.28
N ASN A 59 0.92 12.79 -3.34
CA ASN A 59 1.41 12.60 -4.71
C ASN A 59 2.73 13.36 -4.87
N GLY A 60 3.67 12.78 -5.57
CA GLY A 60 5.00 13.39 -5.72
C GLY A 60 5.95 13.23 -4.52
N ALA A 61 5.52 12.66 -3.38
CA ALA A 61 6.36 12.46 -2.21
C ALA A 61 7.58 11.51 -2.43
N GLY A 62 7.63 10.79 -3.56
CA GLY A 62 8.73 9.89 -3.90
C GLY A 62 8.42 8.39 -3.74
N LYS A 63 7.20 8.02 -3.33
CA LYS A 63 6.80 6.62 -3.06
C LYS A 63 7.09 5.66 -4.22
N THR A 64 6.59 5.97 -5.41
CA THR A 64 6.81 5.14 -6.61
C THR A 64 8.30 5.02 -6.96
N THR A 65 9.09 6.08 -6.78
CA THR A 65 10.54 6.06 -7.00
C THR A 65 11.24 5.14 -6.01
N LEU A 66 10.89 5.24 -4.72
CA LEU A 66 11.40 4.36 -3.68
C LEU A 66 11.07 2.90 -3.98
N MET A 67 9.81 2.61 -4.30
CA MET A 67 9.38 1.25 -4.65
C MET A 67 10.08 0.67 -5.87
N ARG A 68 10.36 1.48 -6.90
CA ARG A 68 11.11 1.05 -8.09
C ARG A 68 12.58 0.75 -7.78
N MET A 69 13.19 1.44 -6.83
CA MET A 69 14.55 1.13 -6.37
C MET A 69 14.56 -0.17 -5.55
N ILE A 70 13.58 -0.36 -4.67
CA ILE A 70 13.39 -1.63 -3.93
C ILE A 70 13.17 -2.79 -4.89
N ALA A 71 12.44 -2.58 -5.98
CA ALA A 71 12.15 -3.60 -6.99
C ALA A 71 13.34 -3.89 -7.93
N ASP A 72 14.51 -3.28 -7.72
CA ASP A 72 15.68 -3.38 -8.61
C ASP A 72 15.38 -2.98 -10.08
N ILE A 73 14.35 -2.14 -10.28
CA ILE A 73 13.97 -1.60 -11.61
C ILE A 73 14.69 -0.26 -11.86
N MET A 74 15.07 0.42 -10.79
CA MET A 74 15.74 1.73 -10.85
C MET A 74 16.96 1.75 -9.96
N THR A 75 18.10 2.11 -10.54
CA THR A 75 19.35 2.28 -9.79
C THR A 75 19.30 3.54 -8.93
N PRO A 76 19.59 3.46 -7.62
CA PRO A 76 19.72 4.64 -6.76
C PRO A 76 20.92 5.49 -7.18
N THR A 77 20.90 6.78 -6.80
CA THR A 77 22.05 7.68 -6.95
C THR A 77 23.06 7.42 -5.83
N ASN A 78 22.57 7.22 -4.60
CA ASN A 78 23.37 6.85 -3.43
C ASN A 78 22.62 5.80 -2.60
N GLY A 79 23.36 5.10 -1.73
CA GLY A 79 22.83 4.09 -0.84
C GLY A 79 22.54 2.75 -1.51
N ALA A 80 21.98 1.85 -0.77
CA ALA A 80 21.69 0.49 -1.21
C ALA A 80 20.45 -0.11 -0.50
N VAL A 81 19.94 -1.19 -1.09
CA VAL A 81 18.90 -2.03 -0.48
C VAL A 81 19.51 -3.40 -0.23
N TYR A 82 19.27 -3.92 0.97
CA TYR A 82 19.79 -5.21 1.41
C TYR A 82 18.63 -6.16 1.73
N TYR A 83 18.73 -7.39 1.24
CA TYR A 83 17.83 -8.46 1.60
C TYR A 83 18.61 -9.52 2.42
N ASP A 84 18.21 -9.76 3.66
CA ASP A 84 18.92 -10.64 4.61
C ASP A 84 20.44 -10.31 4.67
N GLY A 85 20.76 -9.01 4.72
CA GLY A 85 22.13 -8.49 4.83
C GLY A 85 22.96 -8.51 3.55
N LYS A 86 22.39 -8.87 2.38
CA LYS A 86 23.08 -8.88 1.07
C LYS A 86 22.50 -7.82 0.15
N ASP A 87 23.35 -7.07 -0.55
CA ASP A 87 22.90 -6.08 -1.56
C ASP A 87 22.04 -6.79 -2.63
N ILE A 88 20.85 -6.25 -2.90
CA ILE A 88 19.91 -6.83 -3.87
C ILE A 88 20.49 -6.88 -5.28
N ARG A 89 21.41 -5.98 -5.63
CA ARG A 89 22.09 -5.94 -6.93
C ARG A 89 23.08 -7.09 -7.08
N GLU A 90 23.75 -7.46 -5.98
CA GLU A 90 24.65 -8.64 -5.97
C GLU A 90 23.84 -9.94 -6.03
N LEU A 91 22.68 -9.98 -5.38
CA LEU A 91 21.77 -11.13 -5.44
C LEU A 91 21.16 -11.31 -6.83
N GLY A 92 20.92 -10.22 -7.58
CA GLY A 92 20.43 -10.25 -8.94
C GLY A 92 19.17 -11.12 -9.14
N GLU A 93 19.27 -12.20 -9.90
CA GLU A 93 18.13 -13.09 -10.19
C GLU A 93 17.57 -13.78 -8.95
N VAL A 94 18.41 -14.10 -7.96
CA VAL A 94 17.98 -14.70 -6.70
C VAL A 94 17.01 -13.77 -5.97
N TYR A 95 17.29 -12.48 -5.91
CA TYR A 95 16.37 -11.51 -5.35
C TYR A 95 15.09 -11.39 -6.18
N ARG A 96 15.21 -11.24 -7.50
CA ARG A 96 14.05 -11.09 -8.40
C ARG A 96 13.13 -12.30 -8.38
N SER A 97 13.66 -13.52 -8.17
CA SER A 97 12.82 -14.72 -8.03
C SER A 97 11.94 -14.73 -6.78
N LYS A 98 12.35 -13.99 -5.73
CA LYS A 98 11.63 -13.85 -4.46
C LYS A 98 10.76 -12.61 -4.39
N PHE A 99 10.76 -11.79 -5.45
CA PHE A 99 10.14 -10.48 -5.48
C PHE A 99 8.91 -10.45 -6.38
N GLY A 100 7.82 -9.84 -5.89
CA GLY A 100 6.63 -9.52 -6.65
C GLY A 100 6.41 -8.01 -6.71
N PHE A 101 6.10 -7.47 -7.89
CA PHE A 101 5.84 -6.05 -8.06
C PHE A 101 4.57 -5.78 -8.85
N LEU A 102 3.71 -4.95 -8.28
CA LEU A 102 2.58 -4.35 -8.96
C LEU A 102 2.84 -2.84 -9.10
N PRO A 103 3.21 -2.35 -10.28
CA PRO A 103 3.32 -0.91 -10.52
C PRO A 103 1.93 -0.24 -10.58
N GLN A 104 1.89 1.07 -10.47
CA GLN A 104 0.67 1.87 -10.62
C GLN A 104 -0.02 1.59 -11.95
N ASP A 105 0.74 1.58 -13.04
CA ASP A 105 0.31 1.14 -14.36
C ASP A 105 1.13 -0.08 -14.77
N PHE A 106 0.47 -1.22 -14.99
CA PHE A 106 1.13 -2.39 -15.52
C PHE A 106 0.84 -2.58 -17.02
N GLY A 107 1.88 -2.86 -17.77
CA GLY A 107 1.78 -3.12 -19.21
C GLY A 107 1.19 -4.48 -19.50
N TYR A 108 0.31 -4.56 -20.51
CA TYR A 108 -0.22 -5.83 -21.03
C TYR A 108 -0.42 -5.77 -22.54
N HIS A 109 -0.33 -6.90 -23.22
CA HIS A 109 -0.66 -6.99 -24.62
C HIS A 109 -2.18 -6.95 -24.82
N ARG A 110 -2.66 -6.04 -25.67
CA ARG A 110 -4.11 -5.79 -25.86
C ARG A 110 -4.88 -7.03 -26.32
N ASP A 111 -4.23 -7.92 -27.05
CA ASP A 111 -4.85 -9.12 -27.62
C ASP A 111 -4.79 -10.34 -26.69
N PHE A 112 -4.03 -10.28 -25.61
CA PHE A 112 -3.93 -11.36 -24.66
C PHE A 112 -5.21 -11.48 -23.83
N THR A 113 -5.68 -12.73 -23.66
CA THR A 113 -6.63 -13.04 -22.59
C THR A 113 -5.94 -12.98 -21.24
N VAL A 114 -6.72 -12.94 -20.17
CA VAL A 114 -6.17 -13.02 -18.81
C VAL A 114 -5.28 -14.25 -18.64
N LYS A 115 -5.74 -15.40 -19.16
CA LYS A 115 -4.96 -16.64 -19.10
C LYS A 115 -3.65 -16.54 -19.88
N ASP A 116 -3.69 -16.09 -21.13
CA ASP A 116 -2.50 -16.01 -21.99
C ASP A 116 -1.46 -15.08 -21.39
N TYR A 117 -1.90 -13.95 -20.82
CA TYR A 117 -1.02 -13.00 -20.12
C TYR A 117 -0.34 -13.63 -18.91
N LEU A 118 -1.11 -14.29 -18.04
CA LEU A 118 -0.55 -14.90 -16.84
C LEU A 118 0.37 -16.09 -17.18
N GLU A 119 0.06 -16.88 -18.22
CA GLU A 119 0.94 -17.95 -18.72
C GLU A 119 2.24 -17.36 -19.31
N TYR A 120 2.16 -16.26 -20.06
CA TYR A 120 3.32 -15.55 -20.58
C TYR A 120 4.20 -15.01 -19.43
N MET A 121 3.61 -14.37 -18.43
CA MET A 121 4.35 -13.86 -17.26
C MET A 121 4.95 -14.99 -16.42
N ALA A 122 4.29 -16.12 -16.31
CA ALA A 122 4.83 -17.30 -15.63
C ALA A 122 6.06 -17.87 -16.37
N ALA A 123 6.01 -17.91 -17.70
CA ALA A 123 7.15 -18.33 -18.52
C ALA A 123 8.36 -17.38 -18.36
N LEU A 124 8.13 -16.07 -18.30
CA LEU A 124 9.20 -15.09 -18.03
C LEU A 124 9.83 -15.21 -16.64
N LYS A 125 9.10 -15.82 -15.69
CA LYS A 125 9.57 -16.09 -14.32
C LYS A 125 10.10 -17.53 -14.15
N ASP A 126 10.32 -18.27 -15.22
CA ASP A 126 10.78 -19.66 -15.22
C ASP A 126 9.91 -20.61 -14.37
N ILE A 127 8.62 -20.32 -14.23
CA ILE A 127 7.70 -21.19 -13.49
C ILE A 127 7.34 -22.40 -14.36
N PRO A 128 7.56 -23.65 -13.88
CA PRO A 128 7.27 -24.84 -14.65
C PRO A 128 5.81 -24.91 -15.10
N THR A 129 5.55 -25.23 -16.37
CA THR A 129 4.22 -25.23 -17.01
C THR A 129 3.17 -26.03 -16.22
N ARG A 130 3.58 -27.17 -15.62
CA ARG A 130 2.67 -28.01 -14.82
C ARG A 130 2.17 -27.31 -13.58
N ALA A 131 3.02 -26.51 -12.90
CA ALA A 131 2.67 -25.72 -11.72
C ALA A 131 1.88 -24.45 -12.10
N THR A 132 2.17 -23.87 -13.27
CA THR A 132 1.60 -22.62 -13.75
C THR A 132 0.08 -22.67 -13.81
N THR A 133 -0.50 -23.70 -14.43
CA THR A 133 -1.97 -23.80 -14.60
C THR A 133 -2.71 -23.85 -13.27
N GLN A 134 -2.19 -24.63 -12.29
CA GLN A 134 -2.81 -24.74 -10.97
C GLN A 134 -2.72 -23.41 -10.22
N LYS A 135 -1.55 -22.77 -10.27
CA LYS A 135 -1.33 -21.48 -9.60
C LYS A 135 -2.17 -20.36 -10.20
N ILE A 136 -2.25 -20.27 -11.53
CA ILE A 136 -3.12 -19.30 -12.20
C ILE A 136 -4.57 -19.49 -11.79
N ASN A 137 -5.09 -20.72 -11.81
CA ASN A 137 -6.47 -20.99 -11.41
C ASN A 137 -6.72 -20.54 -9.97
N HIS A 138 -5.83 -20.90 -9.05
CA HIS A 138 -5.94 -20.52 -7.65
C HIS A 138 -5.94 -18.99 -7.47
N LEU A 139 -5.02 -18.26 -8.11
CA LEU A 139 -4.97 -16.80 -8.04
C LEU A 139 -6.22 -16.15 -8.65
N LEU A 140 -6.73 -16.69 -9.77
CA LEU A 140 -7.95 -16.18 -10.38
C LEU A 140 -9.18 -16.40 -9.51
N ASP A 141 -9.27 -17.52 -8.78
CA ASP A 141 -10.36 -17.79 -7.85
C ASP A 141 -10.34 -16.81 -6.67
N ILE A 142 -9.19 -16.64 -6.02
CA ILE A 142 -9.01 -15.69 -4.90
C ILE A 142 -9.35 -14.27 -5.33
N LEU A 143 -8.89 -13.86 -6.51
CA LEU A 143 -9.08 -12.51 -7.03
C LEU A 143 -10.41 -12.31 -7.78
N SER A 144 -11.31 -13.31 -7.76
CA SER A 144 -12.62 -13.27 -8.42
C SER A 144 -12.52 -12.91 -9.91
N LEU A 145 -11.62 -13.59 -10.63
CA LEU A 145 -11.34 -13.41 -12.05
C LEU A 145 -11.61 -14.69 -12.88
N SER A 146 -12.06 -15.78 -12.26
CA SER A 146 -12.25 -17.07 -12.94
C SER A 146 -13.21 -16.99 -14.12
N ASP A 147 -14.29 -16.23 -14.01
CA ASP A 147 -15.30 -16.04 -15.06
C ASP A 147 -14.78 -15.24 -16.27
N VAL A 148 -13.72 -14.46 -16.08
CA VAL A 148 -13.11 -13.62 -17.12
C VAL A 148 -11.79 -14.15 -17.66
N LYS A 149 -11.37 -15.33 -17.23
CA LYS A 149 -10.09 -15.97 -17.60
C LYS A 149 -9.81 -15.99 -19.10
N LYS A 150 -10.85 -16.18 -19.93
CA LYS A 150 -10.77 -16.22 -21.40
C LYS A 150 -11.08 -14.88 -22.08
N LYS A 151 -11.38 -13.83 -21.32
CA LYS A 151 -11.62 -12.49 -21.89
C LYS A 151 -10.29 -11.78 -22.14
N LYS A 152 -10.23 -10.96 -23.19
CA LYS A 152 -9.10 -10.06 -23.44
C LYS A 152 -8.99 -9.05 -22.31
N ILE A 153 -7.76 -8.77 -21.82
CA ILE A 153 -7.51 -7.81 -20.74
C ILE A 153 -8.02 -6.41 -21.13
N SER A 154 -7.89 -6.02 -22.41
CA SER A 154 -8.41 -4.75 -22.91
C SER A 154 -9.89 -4.52 -22.61
N ASN A 155 -10.69 -5.59 -22.55
CA ASN A 155 -12.15 -5.56 -22.34
C ASN A 155 -12.56 -5.63 -20.86
N LEU A 156 -11.61 -5.62 -19.93
CA LEU A 156 -11.87 -5.65 -18.49
C LEU A 156 -12.06 -4.24 -17.93
N SER A 157 -12.81 -4.13 -16.82
CA SER A 157 -12.88 -2.91 -16.02
C SER A 157 -11.50 -2.55 -15.42
N GLY A 158 -11.32 -1.31 -14.98
CA GLY A 158 -10.09 -0.87 -14.31
C GLY A 158 -9.74 -1.74 -13.10
N GLY A 159 -10.72 -2.01 -12.24
CA GLY A 159 -10.55 -2.88 -11.08
C GLY A 159 -10.20 -4.33 -11.44
N MET A 160 -10.83 -4.88 -12.49
CA MET A 160 -10.45 -6.22 -12.98
C MET A 160 -9.02 -6.25 -13.52
N LYS A 161 -8.61 -5.23 -14.29
CA LYS A 161 -7.22 -5.10 -14.77
C LYS A 161 -6.26 -5.05 -13.59
N ARG A 162 -6.58 -4.26 -12.56
CA ARG A 162 -5.76 -4.15 -11.35
C ARG A 162 -5.57 -5.51 -10.68
N ARG A 163 -6.64 -6.29 -10.54
CA ARG A 163 -6.57 -7.64 -9.98
C ARG A 163 -5.76 -8.62 -10.84
N VAL A 164 -5.78 -8.49 -12.17
CA VAL A 164 -4.86 -9.26 -13.06
C VAL A 164 -3.41 -8.89 -12.79
N GLY A 165 -3.09 -7.61 -12.58
CA GLY A 165 -1.76 -7.16 -12.19
C GLY A 165 -1.32 -7.71 -10.83
N ILE A 166 -2.23 -7.81 -9.85
CA ILE A 166 -1.95 -8.46 -8.55
C ILE A 166 -1.65 -9.95 -8.77
N ALA A 167 -2.46 -10.66 -9.56
CA ALA A 167 -2.21 -12.06 -9.90
C ALA A 167 -0.81 -12.24 -10.50
N GLN A 168 -0.42 -11.38 -11.45
CA GLN A 168 0.90 -11.39 -12.08
C GLN A 168 2.03 -11.19 -11.06
N ALA A 169 1.88 -10.25 -10.12
CA ALA A 169 2.88 -9.98 -9.10
C ALA A 169 3.10 -11.17 -8.15
N MET A 170 2.09 -12.04 -8.00
CA MET A 170 2.09 -13.16 -7.07
C MET A 170 2.41 -14.52 -7.72
N LEU A 171 2.65 -14.58 -9.03
CA LEU A 171 2.86 -15.84 -9.74
C LEU A 171 4.01 -16.67 -9.20
N ASN A 172 5.11 -16.06 -8.79
CA ASN A 172 6.32 -16.72 -8.27
C ASN A 172 6.29 -16.96 -6.76
N ASP A 173 5.14 -16.79 -6.09
CA ASP A 173 5.01 -16.92 -4.63
C ASP A 173 6.05 -16.10 -3.86
N PRO A 174 6.06 -14.77 -4.04
CA PRO A 174 7.15 -13.93 -3.59
C PRO A 174 7.25 -13.87 -2.06
N GLU A 175 8.49 -13.81 -1.55
CA GLU A 175 8.78 -13.51 -0.15
C GLU A 175 8.59 -12.00 0.15
N ILE A 176 8.79 -11.15 -0.88
CA ILE A 176 8.58 -9.69 -0.82
C ILE A 176 7.58 -9.29 -1.90
N LEU A 177 6.48 -8.66 -1.52
CA LEU A 177 5.46 -8.14 -2.42
C LEU A 177 5.34 -6.63 -2.27
N VAL A 178 5.61 -5.89 -3.34
CA VAL A 178 5.48 -4.43 -3.38
C VAL A 178 4.35 -4.05 -4.33
N MET A 179 3.40 -3.26 -3.83
CA MET A 179 2.22 -2.87 -4.61
C MET A 179 1.99 -1.36 -4.54
N ASP A 180 2.03 -0.71 -5.70
CA ASP A 180 1.78 0.72 -5.84
C ASP A 180 0.29 0.94 -6.13
N GLU A 181 -0.47 1.53 -5.19
CA GLU A 181 -1.90 1.82 -5.25
C GLU A 181 -2.80 0.61 -5.59
N PRO A 182 -2.70 -0.55 -4.89
CA PRO A 182 -3.39 -1.78 -5.29
C PRO A 182 -4.91 -1.71 -5.25
N THR A 183 -5.49 -0.80 -4.46
CA THR A 183 -6.94 -0.63 -4.26
C THR A 183 -7.58 0.38 -5.20
N ALA A 184 -6.79 1.10 -5.99
CA ALA A 184 -7.29 2.09 -6.92
C ALA A 184 -8.26 1.48 -7.94
N GLY A 185 -9.45 2.08 -8.07
CA GLY A 185 -10.49 1.64 -9.00
C GLY A 185 -11.25 0.37 -8.61
N LEU A 186 -11.02 -0.16 -7.40
CA LEU A 186 -11.81 -1.26 -6.85
C LEU A 186 -13.08 -0.73 -6.17
N ASP A 187 -14.16 -1.48 -6.26
CA ASP A 187 -15.35 -1.21 -5.46
C ASP A 187 -15.13 -1.57 -3.96
N PRO A 188 -15.99 -1.08 -3.02
CA PRO A 188 -15.80 -1.32 -1.60
C PRO A 188 -15.72 -2.80 -1.22
N GLY A 189 -16.52 -3.66 -1.85
CA GLY A 189 -16.52 -5.10 -1.58
C GLY A 189 -15.23 -5.77 -2.06
N GLU A 190 -14.71 -5.36 -3.21
CA GLU A 190 -13.44 -5.83 -3.76
C GLU A 190 -12.26 -5.39 -2.90
N ARG A 191 -12.27 -4.14 -2.37
CA ARG A 191 -11.25 -3.66 -1.43
C ARG A 191 -11.19 -4.50 -0.16
N VAL A 192 -12.33 -4.83 0.43
CA VAL A 192 -12.38 -5.68 1.63
C VAL A 192 -11.77 -7.05 1.36
N ARG A 193 -12.13 -7.69 0.23
CA ARG A 193 -11.59 -9.01 -0.14
C ARG A 193 -10.08 -8.95 -0.35
N LEU A 194 -9.59 -7.93 -1.06
CA LEU A 194 -8.17 -7.75 -1.31
C LEU A 194 -7.40 -7.53 0.00
N ARG A 195 -7.92 -6.69 0.91
CA ARG A 195 -7.32 -6.46 2.22
C ARG A 195 -7.20 -7.74 3.04
N ASN A 196 -8.26 -8.52 3.14
CA ASN A 196 -8.25 -9.80 3.86
C ASN A 196 -7.23 -10.76 3.27
N PHE A 197 -7.18 -10.86 1.95
CA PHE A 197 -6.21 -11.68 1.25
C PHE A 197 -4.75 -11.23 1.49
N ILE A 198 -4.48 -9.93 1.44
CA ILE A 198 -3.14 -9.38 1.72
C ILE A 198 -2.73 -9.67 3.17
N SER A 199 -3.65 -9.49 4.11
CA SER A 199 -3.40 -9.78 5.53
C SER A 199 -3.02 -11.25 5.76
N GLU A 200 -3.73 -12.18 5.13
CA GLU A 200 -3.42 -13.61 5.19
C GLU A 200 -2.06 -13.92 4.50
N PHE A 201 -1.81 -13.32 3.33
CA PHE A 201 -0.59 -13.53 2.56
C PHE A 201 0.67 -13.04 3.29
N SER A 202 0.55 -11.99 4.09
CA SER A 202 1.69 -11.31 4.73
C SER A 202 2.26 -11.98 5.97
N HIS A 203 1.67 -13.08 6.44
CA HIS A 203 2.01 -13.67 7.75
C HIS A 203 3.51 -13.98 7.93
N ASP A 204 4.15 -14.47 6.87
CA ASP A 204 5.58 -14.82 6.82
C ASP A 204 6.32 -14.09 5.68
N ARG A 205 5.78 -13.01 5.16
CA ARG A 205 6.25 -12.25 4.00
C ARG A 205 6.26 -10.76 4.27
N ILE A 206 7.12 -10.05 3.57
CA ILE A 206 7.14 -8.59 3.58
C ILE A 206 6.19 -8.09 2.49
N VAL A 207 5.16 -7.35 2.86
CA VAL A 207 4.23 -6.71 1.93
C VAL A 207 4.29 -5.21 2.10
N LEU A 208 4.76 -4.47 1.09
CA LEU A 208 4.80 -3.01 1.09
C LEU A 208 3.72 -2.47 0.15
N ILE A 209 2.83 -1.64 0.68
CA ILE A 209 1.71 -1.04 -0.06
C ILE A 209 1.82 0.47 0.00
N SER A 210 1.91 1.13 -1.17
CA SER A 210 1.65 2.56 -1.24
C SER A 210 0.16 2.82 -1.42
N THR A 211 -0.36 3.84 -0.77
CA THR A 211 -1.68 4.37 -1.07
C THR A 211 -1.81 5.80 -0.58
N HIS A 212 -2.69 6.57 -1.21
CA HIS A 212 -3.18 7.84 -0.70
C HIS A 212 -4.51 7.67 0.05
N ILE A 213 -5.12 6.47 0.01
CA ILE A 213 -6.36 6.14 0.73
C ILE A 213 -5.99 5.50 2.07
N VAL A 214 -5.85 6.33 3.09
CA VAL A 214 -5.38 5.92 4.43
C VAL A 214 -6.21 4.78 5.01
N SER A 215 -7.54 4.81 4.85
CA SER A 215 -8.45 3.78 5.34
C SER A 215 -8.20 2.39 4.75
N ASP A 216 -7.54 2.28 3.60
CA ASP A 216 -7.26 0.97 2.99
C ASP A 216 -6.17 0.21 3.72
N ILE A 217 -5.21 0.91 4.35
CA ILE A 217 -4.11 0.28 5.08
C ILE A 217 -4.27 0.34 6.59
N GLU A 218 -5.04 1.30 7.13
CA GLU A 218 -5.25 1.44 8.57
C GLU A 218 -5.67 0.13 9.26
N TYR A 219 -6.47 -0.70 8.57
CA TYR A 219 -6.99 -1.96 9.09
C TYR A 219 -6.08 -3.18 8.89
N ILE A 220 -5.10 -3.10 7.97
CA ILE A 220 -4.27 -4.27 7.63
C ILE A 220 -2.79 -4.06 7.89
N SER A 221 -2.32 -2.80 7.96
CA SER A 221 -0.90 -2.54 8.18
C SER A 221 -0.49 -2.88 9.61
N THR A 222 0.58 -3.64 9.72
CA THR A 222 1.27 -3.87 11.00
C THR A 222 2.11 -2.66 11.37
N ARG A 223 2.72 -2.01 10.38
CA ARG A 223 3.51 -0.78 10.53
C ARG A 223 3.30 0.13 9.33
N ASN A 224 3.54 1.42 9.53
CA ASN A 224 3.44 2.43 8.48
C ASN A 224 4.71 3.28 8.45
N ALA A 225 5.12 3.67 7.25
CA ALA A 225 6.14 4.66 7.01
C ALA A 225 5.50 5.87 6.31
N ILE A 226 5.71 7.06 6.83
CA ILE A 226 5.17 8.30 6.27
C ILE A 226 6.28 9.00 5.51
N MET A 227 6.06 9.20 4.20
CA MET A 227 7.01 9.82 3.30
C MET A 227 6.56 11.21 2.87
N LYS A 228 7.41 12.22 3.08
CA LYS A 228 7.17 13.61 2.69
C LYS A 228 8.41 14.19 2.01
N ALA A 229 8.23 14.80 0.85
CA ALA A 229 9.31 15.47 0.10
C ALA A 229 10.58 14.61 -0.11
N GLY A 230 10.40 13.31 -0.36
CA GLY A 230 11.51 12.38 -0.59
C GLY A 230 12.09 11.73 0.68
N GLU A 231 11.66 12.10 1.86
CA GLU A 231 12.19 11.61 3.15
C GLU A 231 11.14 10.81 3.93
N ILE A 232 11.59 9.84 4.73
CA ILE A 232 10.72 9.17 5.72
C ILE A 232 10.69 10.04 6.97
N VAL A 233 9.53 10.62 7.26
CA VAL A 233 9.36 11.57 8.39
C VAL A 233 8.87 10.90 9.66
N ASP A 234 8.20 9.76 9.57
CA ASP A 234 7.79 8.96 10.75
C ASP A 234 7.60 7.49 10.37
N VAL A 235 7.82 6.59 11.35
CA VAL A 235 7.63 5.14 11.19
C VAL A 235 7.07 4.58 12.50
N GLY A 236 6.03 3.77 12.39
CA GLY A 236 5.43 3.14 13.58
C GLY A 236 4.23 2.26 13.26
N THR A 237 3.69 1.62 14.28
CA THR A 237 2.35 1.03 14.22
C THR A 237 1.31 2.14 14.11
N THR A 238 0.11 1.82 13.63
CA THR A 238 -0.99 2.80 13.58
C THR A 238 -1.21 3.44 14.96
N ALA A 239 -1.20 2.64 16.03
CA ALA A 239 -1.40 3.12 17.40
C ALA A 239 -0.28 4.06 17.88
N GLU A 240 0.98 3.81 17.51
CA GLU A 240 2.11 4.69 17.84
C GLU A 240 2.02 6.03 17.09
N LEU A 241 1.66 5.97 15.82
CA LEU A 241 1.60 7.14 14.95
C LEU A 241 0.47 8.09 15.34
N VAL A 242 -0.74 7.58 15.60
CA VAL A 242 -1.89 8.43 15.96
C VAL A 242 -1.69 9.15 17.32
N LYS A 243 -0.88 8.60 18.23
CA LYS A 243 -0.51 9.28 19.47
C LYS A 243 0.20 10.61 19.26
N ARG A 244 0.84 10.83 18.10
CA ARG A 244 1.50 12.11 17.77
C ARG A 244 0.54 13.31 17.75
N ILE A 245 -0.73 13.02 17.49
CA ILE A 245 -1.79 14.04 17.41
C ILE A 245 -2.87 13.84 18.48
N GLU A 246 -2.58 13.08 19.53
CA GLU A 246 -3.49 12.94 20.68
C GLU A 246 -3.72 14.32 21.31
N GLY A 247 -5.00 14.66 21.58
CA GLY A 247 -5.39 15.97 22.09
C GLY A 247 -5.47 17.09 21.05
N LYS A 248 -5.14 16.82 19.76
CA LYS A 248 -5.19 17.82 18.66
C LYS A 248 -6.35 17.63 17.70
N VAL A 249 -7.19 16.65 17.94
CA VAL A 249 -8.39 16.36 17.13
C VAL A 249 -9.63 16.72 17.94
N TRP A 250 -10.42 17.63 17.41
CA TRP A 250 -11.57 18.22 18.09
C TRP A 250 -12.86 18.00 17.32
N ASN A 251 -13.95 17.77 18.06
CA ASN A 251 -15.30 17.78 17.52
C ASN A 251 -16.13 18.85 18.22
N CYS A 252 -16.98 19.53 17.45
CA CYS A 252 -18.02 20.39 18.00
C CYS A 252 -19.24 20.45 17.08
N ILE A 253 -20.38 20.86 17.63
CA ILE A 253 -21.60 21.12 16.88
C ILE A 253 -21.82 22.63 16.87
N ILE A 254 -21.98 23.19 15.69
CA ILE A 254 -22.16 24.62 15.47
C ILE A 254 -23.42 24.90 14.63
N PRO A 255 -24.02 26.07 14.72
CA PRO A 255 -25.05 26.49 13.76
C PRO A 255 -24.45 26.53 12.34
N THR A 256 -25.21 26.07 11.33
CA THR A 256 -24.76 26.07 9.92
C THR A 256 -24.34 27.45 9.44
N SER A 257 -24.97 28.53 9.97
CA SER A 257 -24.61 29.91 9.65
C SER A 257 -23.18 30.30 10.04
N LYS A 258 -22.56 29.63 11.01
CA LYS A 258 -21.18 29.89 11.45
C LYS A 258 -20.13 29.06 10.68
N LEU A 259 -20.55 28.08 9.88
CA LEU A 259 -19.64 27.22 9.15
C LEU A 259 -18.65 27.96 8.24
N PRO A 260 -19.07 28.97 7.43
CA PRO A 260 -18.13 29.69 6.57
C PRO A 260 -17.02 30.43 7.34
N GLU A 261 -17.34 30.97 8.52
CA GLU A 261 -16.36 31.61 9.40
C GLU A 261 -15.37 30.58 9.95
N CYS A 262 -15.86 29.41 10.36
CA CYS A 262 -15.03 28.30 10.86
C CYS A 262 -14.13 27.77 9.78
N GLU A 263 -14.59 27.59 8.54
CA GLU A 263 -13.78 27.11 7.41
C GLU A 263 -12.61 28.04 7.07
N MET A 264 -12.76 29.34 7.27
CA MET A 264 -11.67 30.30 7.06
C MET A 264 -10.60 30.29 8.17
N ARG A 265 -10.95 29.85 9.37
CA ARG A 265 -10.08 29.94 10.57
C ARG A 265 -9.54 28.61 11.00
N LEU A 266 -10.28 27.52 10.75
CA LEU A 266 -9.99 26.20 11.28
C LEU A 266 -9.66 25.24 10.16
N ARG A 267 -8.83 24.28 10.49
CA ARG A 267 -8.55 23.15 9.63
C ARG A 267 -9.61 22.06 9.82
N ILE A 268 -10.77 22.28 9.20
CA ILE A 268 -11.87 21.31 9.23
C ILE A 268 -11.50 20.12 8.33
N ILE A 269 -11.56 18.93 8.88
CA ILE A 269 -11.23 17.67 8.19
C ILE A 269 -12.45 16.82 7.88
N ASN A 270 -13.55 17.06 8.59
CA ASN A 270 -14.83 16.42 8.31
C ASN A 270 -15.97 17.30 8.80
N GLN A 271 -17.11 17.25 8.08
CA GLN A 271 -18.35 17.92 8.47
C GLN A 271 -19.54 17.01 8.19
N ARG A 272 -20.53 17.06 9.07
CA ARG A 272 -21.76 16.29 8.95
C ARG A 272 -22.94 17.17 9.36
N GLY A 273 -23.93 17.24 8.48
CA GLY A 273 -25.21 17.89 8.82
C GLY A 273 -25.90 17.19 9.98
N GLU A 274 -26.38 17.96 10.93
CA GLU A 274 -27.19 17.51 12.06
C GLU A 274 -28.58 18.16 11.97
N ASP A 275 -29.53 17.69 12.79
CA ASP A 275 -30.88 18.26 12.84
C ASP A 275 -30.84 19.71 13.33
N HIS A 276 -31.94 20.45 13.10
CA HIS A 276 -32.15 21.83 13.59
C HIS A 276 -31.15 22.87 13.07
N ASN A 277 -30.74 22.75 11.78
CA ASN A 277 -29.83 23.71 11.14
C ASN A 277 -28.47 23.79 11.86
N GLN A 278 -27.98 22.66 12.31
CA GLN A 278 -26.65 22.47 12.92
C GLN A 278 -25.75 21.63 12.06
N VAL A 279 -24.45 21.75 12.29
CA VAL A 279 -23.40 20.94 11.64
C VAL A 279 -22.37 20.50 12.68
N SER A 280 -22.11 19.21 12.72
CA SER A 280 -20.99 18.65 13.45
C SER A 280 -19.73 18.79 12.62
N ILE A 281 -18.70 19.39 13.17
CA ILE A 281 -17.39 19.53 12.52
C ILE A 281 -16.31 18.82 13.31
N ARG A 282 -15.39 18.17 12.57
CA ARG A 282 -14.16 17.62 13.09
C ARG A 282 -13.01 18.46 12.56
N TYR A 283 -12.15 18.97 13.44
CA TYR A 283 -11.07 19.85 13.05
C TYR A 283 -9.75 19.53 13.80
N LEU A 284 -8.65 20.00 13.24
CA LEU A 284 -7.30 19.85 13.77
C LEU A 284 -6.80 21.17 14.32
N SER A 285 -6.41 21.18 15.60
CA SER A 285 -5.77 22.32 16.26
C SER A 285 -4.98 21.88 17.48
N GLU A 286 -3.93 22.62 17.84
CA GLU A 286 -3.18 22.42 19.09
C GLU A 286 -4.05 22.68 20.33
N HIS A 287 -5.06 23.54 20.21
CA HIS A 287 -5.95 23.95 21.29
C HIS A 287 -7.40 23.97 20.84
N SER A 288 -8.34 24.00 21.81
CA SER A 288 -9.76 24.23 21.52
C SER A 288 -9.97 25.64 20.97
N GLU A 289 -10.46 25.73 19.76
CA GLU A 289 -10.72 27.01 19.08
C GLU A 289 -12.19 27.47 19.15
N ILE A 290 -13.08 26.58 19.56
CA ILE A 290 -14.51 26.81 19.67
C ILE A 290 -14.99 26.34 21.03
N ASP A 291 -15.75 27.17 21.71
CA ASP A 291 -16.39 26.84 22.98
C ASP A 291 -17.30 25.60 22.83
N GLY A 292 -17.18 24.66 23.75
CA GLY A 292 -17.92 23.39 23.69
C GLY A 292 -17.31 22.32 22.80
N SER A 293 -16.13 22.56 22.22
CA SER A 293 -15.37 21.51 21.53
C SER A 293 -14.89 20.45 22.50
N VAL A 294 -14.96 19.20 22.06
CA VAL A 294 -14.53 18.01 22.81
C VAL A 294 -13.42 17.32 22.03
N THR A 295 -12.35 16.94 22.71
CA THR A 295 -11.31 16.11 22.11
C THR A 295 -11.88 14.75 21.73
N THR A 296 -11.43 14.22 20.60
CA THR A 296 -11.85 12.90 20.10
C THR A 296 -10.64 12.06 19.75
N GLU A 297 -10.82 10.75 19.80
CA GLU A 297 -9.76 9.79 19.46
C GLU A 297 -9.26 10.03 18.02
N PRO A 298 -7.94 10.21 17.83
CA PRO A 298 -7.37 10.43 16.52
C PRO A 298 -7.35 9.14 15.68
N ARG A 299 -7.42 9.29 14.36
CA ARG A 299 -7.28 8.24 13.36
C ARG A 299 -6.03 8.48 12.52
N LEU A 300 -5.61 7.46 11.79
CA LEU A 300 -4.46 7.59 10.89
C LEU A 300 -4.70 8.65 9.78
N GLU A 301 -5.95 8.80 9.33
CA GLU A 301 -6.35 9.83 8.39
C GLU A 301 -6.19 11.26 8.98
N ASP A 302 -6.49 11.45 10.27
CA ASP A 302 -6.30 12.75 10.93
C ASP A 302 -4.80 13.11 10.99
N LEU A 303 -3.94 12.12 11.29
CA LEU A 303 -2.49 12.29 11.25
C LEU A 303 -1.99 12.63 9.84
N TYR A 304 -2.49 11.91 8.83
CA TYR A 304 -2.15 12.19 7.44
C TYR A 304 -2.52 13.64 7.09
N LEU A 305 -3.74 14.05 7.40
CA LEU A 305 -4.18 15.42 7.17
C LEU A 305 -3.41 16.43 8.03
N TRP A 306 -2.94 16.06 9.22
CA TRP A 306 -2.06 16.93 10.03
C TRP A 306 -0.72 17.18 9.34
N LEU A 307 -0.10 16.15 8.79
CA LEU A 307 1.22 16.23 8.15
C LEU A 307 1.19 16.83 6.73
N PHE A 308 0.06 16.66 6.01
CA PHE A 308 -0.16 17.13 4.65
C PHE A 308 -1.33 18.14 4.59
N PRO A 309 -1.10 19.43 4.87
CA PRO A 309 -2.13 20.46 4.72
C PRO A 309 -2.65 20.54 3.29
N GLN A 310 -3.96 20.76 3.11
CA GLN A 310 -4.58 20.89 1.76
C GLN A 310 -3.93 21.96 0.89
N THR A 311 -3.43 23.03 1.52
CA THR A 311 -2.65 24.08 0.83
C THR A 311 -1.34 23.57 0.19
N ASP A 312 -0.78 22.47 0.69
CA ASP A 312 0.41 21.84 0.11
C ASP A 312 0.03 20.86 -1.00
N LEU A 313 -1.13 20.19 -0.89
CA LEU A 313 -1.63 19.24 -1.89
C LEU A 313 -1.99 19.91 -3.22
N GLU A 314 -2.58 21.13 -3.20
CA GLU A 314 -2.91 21.87 -4.41
C GLU A 314 -1.70 22.44 -5.17
N LYS A 315 -0.53 22.54 -4.53
CA LYS A 315 0.72 23.00 -5.14
C LYS A 315 1.50 21.90 -5.83
N GLU A 316 1.29 20.63 -5.44
CA GLU A 316 1.98 19.47 -6.01
C GLU A 316 1.31 18.96 -7.31
N ASP A 317 0.02 19.30 -7.55
CA ASP A 317 -0.72 18.93 -8.78
C ASP A 317 -0.56 19.96 -9.93
N ARG A 318 0.27 21.01 -9.78
CA ARG A 318 0.63 21.99 -10.81
C ARG A 318 2.10 21.84 -11.20
#